data_0370c3dec2a7abe02a55338968e1e41e
#
_entry.id   0370c3dec2a7abe02a55338968e1e41e
#
_cell.length_a   1.000
_cell.length_b   1.000
_cell.length_c   1.000
_cell.angle_alpha   90.00
_cell.angle_beta   90.00
_cell.angle_gamma   90.00
#
_symmetry.space_group_name_H-M   'P 1'
#
loop_
_entity.id
_entity.type
_entity.pdbx_description
1 polymer ?
#
loop_
_entity_poly.entity_id
_entity_poly.type
_entity_poly.pdbx_seq_one_letter_code
_entity_poly.pdbx_strand_id
1 'polypeptide(L)'
;MNVAATLTSRLETLAPLALEIRDDSAKHVGHAGAAGGAGHFSVTIVSEHFLGMTRLARHRAVLDCVGDLIPFPVHALAIHAYAPDEPRSNERMMQ
;
A
#
# COMPACT_ATOMS: atom_id res chain seq x y z
N MET A 1 17.71 0.63 -5.74
CA MET A 1 16.67 1.39 -5.00
C MET A 1 15.96 0.46 -4.01
N ASN A 2 15.75 0.92 -2.79
CA ASN A 2 14.91 0.19 -1.83
C ASN A 2 13.47 0.63 -2.05
N VAL A 3 12.68 -0.22 -2.68
CA VAL A 3 11.31 0.12 -3.05
C VAL A 3 10.43 0.37 -1.83
N ALA A 4 10.55 -0.47 -0.80
CA ALA A 4 9.76 -0.28 0.42
C ALA A 4 10.05 1.07 1.07
N ALA A 5 11.32 1.47 1.11
CA ALA A 5 11.70 2.78 1.66
C ALA A 5 11.14 3.93 0.81
N THR A 6 11.14 3.76 -0.51
CA THR A 6 10.58 4.77 -1.41
C THR A 6 9.07 4.89 -1.22
N LEU A 7 8.37 3.76 -1.12
CA LEU A 7 6.92 3.77 -0.85
C LEU A 7 6.62 4.46 0.48
N THR A 8 7.39 4.14 1.51
CA THR A 8 7.23 4.76 2.83
C THR A 8 7.38 6.28 2.73
N SER A 9 8.44 6.73 2.09
CA SER A 9 8.71 8.16 1.94
C SER A 9 7.58 8.89 1.22
N ARG A 10 7.07 8.30 0.13
CA ARG A 10 5.97 8.89 -0.62
C ARG A 10 4.70 8.98 0.19
N LEU A 11 4.41 7.93 0.97
CA LEU A 11 3.15 7.84 1.73
C LEU A 11 3.17 8.69 2.99
N GLU A 12 4.32 9.17 3.42
CA GLU A 12 4.40 10.08 4.55
C GLU A 12 3.68 11.40 4.30
N THR A 13 3.45 11.76 3.05
CA THR A 13 2.67 12.96 2.73
C THR A 13 1.22 12.85 3.19
N LEU A 14 0.74 11.65 3.47
CA LEU A 14 -0.61 11.44 4.00
C LEU A 14 -0.63 11.44 5.53
N ALA A 15 0.49 11.78 6.16
CA ALA A 15 0.63 11.88 7.62
C ALA A 15 0.09 10.64 8.33
N PRO A 16 0.58 9.43 8.03
CA PRO A 16 0.01 8.23 8.60
C PRO A 16 0.25 8.11 10.09
N LEU A 17 -0.75 7.63 10.81
CA LEU A 17 -0.63 7.25 12.20
C LEU A 17 -0.03 5.85 12.32
N ALA A 18 -0.22 5.02 11.31
CA ALA A 18 0.38 3.71 11.19
C ALA A 18 0.61 3.42 9.72
N LEU A 19 1.74 2.80 9.42
CA LEU A 19 2.10 2.46 8.04
C LEU A 19 2.90 1.17 8.03
N GLU A 20 2.42 0.20 7.26
CA GLU A 20 3.13 -1.06 7.08
C GLU A 20 3.27 -1.33 5.59
N ILE A 21 4.49 -1.57 5.16
CA ILE A 21 4.78 -1.98 3.79
C ILE A 21 5.29 -3.42 3.83
N ARG A 22 4.67 -4.28 3.05
CA ARG A 22 5.10 -5.67 2.97
C ARG A 22 5.50 -5.98 1.54
N ASP A 23 6.66 -6.60 1.40
CA ASP A 23 7.16 -7.06 0.11
C ASP A 23 6.69 -8.50 -0.09
N ASP A 24 5.75 -8.69 -1.00
CA ASP A 24 5.16 -10.00 -1.29
C ASP A 24 5.78 -10.63 -2.54
N SER A 25 6.88 -10.06 -3.03
CA SER A 25 7.49 -10.52 -4.29
C SER A 25 7.87 -12.00 -4.27
N ALA A 26 8.32 -12.51 -3.14
CA ALA A 26 8.74 -13.91 -3.02
C ALA A 26 7.61 -14.89 -3.28
N LYS A 27 6.35 -14.48 -3.06
CA LYS A 27 5.19 -15.32 -3.30
C LYS A 27 4.92 -15.54 -4.78
N HIS A 28 5.57 -14.75 -5.64
CA HIS A 28 5.33 -14.73 -7.07
C HIS A 28 6.54 -15.20 -7.87
N VAL A 29 7.53 -15.76 -7.20
CA VAL A 29 8.73 -16.28 -7.86
C VAL A 29 8.31 -17.38 -8.84
N GLY A 30 8.76 -17.24 -10.08
CA GLY A 30 8.41 -18.17 -11.14
C GLY A 30 7.18 -17.78 -11.94
N HIS A 31 6.44 -16.77 -11.51
CA HIS A 31 5.28 -16.26 -12.25
C HIS A 31 5.72 -15.20 -13.26
N ALA A 32 4.95 -15.04 -14.32
CA ALA A 32 5.28 -14.10 -15.38
C ALA A 32 5.45 -12.67 -14.86
N GLY A 33 4.66 -12.28 -13.87
CA GLY A 33 4.76 -10.94 -13.30
C GLY A 33 6.08 -10.68 -12.59
N ALA A 34 6.76 -11.73 -12.13
CA ALA A 34 8.05 -11.58 -11.45
C ALA A 34 9.22 -11.57 -12.43
N ALA A 35 9.01 -12.04 -13.65
CA ALA A 35 10.09 -12.23 -14.63
C ALA A 35 10.76 -10.92 -15.03
N GLY A 36 10.04 -9.80 -14.95
CA GLY A 36 10.58 -8.49 -15.30
C GLY A 36 11.34 -7.81 -14.18
N GLY A 37 11.46 -8.43 -13.03
CA GLY A 37 12.12 -7.82 -11.87
C GLY A 37 11.27 -6.84 -11.09
N ALA A 38 10.02 -6.63 -11.49
CA ALA A 38 9.10 -5.76 -10.76
C ALA A 38 8.49 -6.50 -9.59
N GLY A 39 8.34 -5.82 -8.45
CA GLY A 39 7.89 -6.43 -7.21
C GLY A 39 6.39 -6.33 -6.97
N HIS A 40 5.93 -7.15 -6.04
CA HIS A 40 4.55 -7.12 -5.54
C HIS A 40 4.58 -6.67 -4.09
N PHE A 41 3.81 -5.64 -3.77
CA PHE A 41 3.84 -5.03 -2.45
C PHE A 41 2.43 -4.87 -1.89
N SER A 42 2.33 -4.84 -0.56
CA SER A 42 1.09 -4.53 0.15
C SER A 42 1.34 -3.34 1.08
N VAL A 43 0.39 -2.42 1.12
CA VAL A 43 0.42 -1.25 1.98
C VAL A 43 -0.78 -1.29 2.91
N THR A 44 -0.54 -1.17 4.20
CA THR A 44 -1.59 -0.92 5.18
C THR A 44 -1.30 0.45 5.79
N ILE A 45 -2.23 1.38 5.64
CA ILE A 45 -2.03 2.76 6.08
C ILE A 45 -3.26 3.25 6.86
N VAL A 46 -3.01 3.82 8.02
CA VAL A 46 -4.04 4.44 8.85
C VAL A 46 -3.72 5.93 8.92
N SER A 47 -4.68 6.76 8.54
CA SER A 47 -4.48 8.21 8.54
C SER A 47 -5.78 8.94 8.77
N GLU A 48 -5.69 10.07 9.51
CA GLU A 48 -6.82 10.98 9.68
C GLU A 48 -7.24 11.59 8.35
N HIS A 49 -6.33 11.62 7.37
CA HIS A 49 -6.64 12.11 6.04
C HIS A 49 -7.82 11.36 5.41
N PHE A 50 -8.03 10.11 5.80
CA PHE A 50 -9.07 9.26 5.23
C PHE A 50 -10.44 9.40 5.89
N LEU A 51 -10.55 10.20 6.95
CA LEU A 51 -11.83 10.44 7.60
C LEU A 51 -12.85 11.01 6.60
N GLY A 52 -14.02 10.37 6.55
CA GLY A 52 -15.08 10.81 5.64
C GLY A 52 -14.88 10.45 4.19
N MET A 53 -13.78 9.81 3.83
CA MET A 53 -13.51 9.45 2.44
C MET A 53 -14.03 8.05 2.12
N THR A 54 -14.52 7.88 0.89
CA THR A 54 -14.91 6.56 0.40
C THR A 54 -13.67 5.70 0.22
N ARG A 55 -13.88 4.37 0.12
CA ARG A 55 -12.78 3.45 -0.16
C ARG A 55 -12.06 3.83 -1.47
N LEU A 56 -12.83 4.16 -2.49
CA LEU A 56 -12.26 4.54 -3.80
C LEU A 56 -11.41 5.80 -3.69
N ALA A 57 -11.90 6.81 -2.96
CA ALA A 57 -11.15 8.06 -2.80
C ALA A 57 -9.83 7.83 -2.06
N ARG A 58 -9.84 6.95 -1.04
CA ARG A 58 -8.63 6.58 -0.30
C ARG A 58 -7.61 5.88 -1.21
N HIS A 59 -8.11 4.96 -2.01
CA HIS A 59 -7.27 4.22 -2.96
C HIS A 59 -6.58 5.18 -3.93
N ARG A 60 -7.35 6.14 -4.45
CA ARG A 60 -6.82 7.16 -5.35
C ARG A 60 -5.79 8.05 -4.67
N ALA A 61 -6.03 8.41 -3.40
CA ALA A 61 -5.09 9.24 -2.66
C ALA A 61 -3.73 8.53 -2.51
N VAL A 62 -3.75 7.23 -2.22
CA VAL A 62 -2.52 6.44 -2.14
C VAL A 62 -1.85 6.36 -3.50
N LEU A 63 -2.60 6.08 -4.56
CA LEU A 63 -2.04 6.00 -5.91
C LEU A 63 -1.46 7.32 -6.38
N ASP A 64 -2.04 8.45 -5.98
CA ASP A 64 -1.48 9.76 -6.32
C ASP A 64 -0.07 9.92 -5.77
N CYS A 65 0.23 9.28 -4.64
CA CYS A 65 1.56 9.36 -4.05
C CYS A 65 2.58 8.46 -4.73
N VAL A 66 2.14 7.30 -5.25
CA VAL A 66 3.07 6.23 -5.67
C VAL A 66 2.83 5.73 -7.09
N GLY A 67 1.84 6.27 -7.80
CA GLY A 67 1.45 5.74 -9.10
C GLY A 67 2.54 5.75 -10.15
N ASP A 68 3.49 6.67 -10.05
CA ASP A 68 4.61 6.74 -10.99
C ASP A 68 5.59 5.57 -10.82
N LEU A 69 5.46 4.82 -9.72
CA LEU A 69 6.29 3.63 -9.48
C LEU A 69 5.68 2.36 -10.07
N ILE A 70 4.50 2.46 -10.64
CA ILE A 70 3.79 1.33 -11.25
C ILE A 70 3.78 1.54 -12.78
N PRO A 71 4.10 0.54 -13.59
CA PRO A 71 4.29 -0.88 -13.27
C PRO A 71 5.71 -1.30 -12.90
N PHE A 72 6.63 -0.38 -12.81
CA PHE A 72 8.00 -0.69 -12.45
C PHE A 72 8.60 0.47 -11.65
N PRO A 73 9.24 0.20 -10.51
CA PRO A 73 9.64 -1.11 -9.95
C PRO A 73 8.53 -1.85 -9.19
N VAL A 74 7.31 -1.30 -9.13
CA VAL A 74 6.17 -1.95 -8.48
C VAL A 74 5.25 -2.49 -9.57
N HIS A 75 5.13 -3.83 -9.66
CA HIS A 75 4.25 -4.47 -10.63
C HIS A 75 2.80 -4.45 -10.15
N ALA A 76 2.59 -4.76 -8.88
CA ALA A 76 1.27 -4.78 -8.27
C ALA A 76 1.34 -4.23 -6.84
N LEU A 77 0.31 -3.51 -6.44
CA LEU A 77 0.22 -2.92 -5.11
C LEU A 77 -1.16 -3.16 -4.54
N ALA A 78 -1.22 -3.91 -3.42
CA ALA A 78 -2.44 -4.06 -2.66
C ALA A 78 -2.50 -2.92 -1.65
N ILE A 79 -3.63 -2.24 -1.57
CA ILE A 79 -3.79 -1.05 -0.73
C ILE A 79 -4.90 -1.27 0.29
N HIS A 80 -4.58 -1.10 1.56
CA HIS A 80 -5.51 -1.19 2.67
C HIS A 80 -5.43 0.13 3.45
N ALA A 81 -6.39 1.02 3.22
CA ALA A 81 -6.38 2.36 3.77
C ALA A 81 -7.55 2.55 4.75
N TYR A 82 -7.23 2.96 5.96
CA TYR A 82 -8.19 3.08 7.04
C TYR A 82 -8.12 4.45 7.71
N ALA A 83 -9.29 4.96 8.12
CA ALA A 83 -9.34 6.07 9.06
C ALA A 83 -9.11 5.53 10.48
N PRO A 84 -8.67 6.39 11.41
CA PRO A 84 -8.31 5.93 12.77
C PRO A 84 -9.44 5.30 13.56
N ASP A 85 -10.69 5.64 13.22
CA ASP A 85 -11.87 5.14 13.92
C ASP A 85 -12.39 3.81 13.36
N GLU A 86 -11.68 3.22 12.40
CA GLU A 86 -12.11 2.00 11.74
C GLU A 86 -11.22 0.83 12.14
N PRO A 87 -11.81 -0.37 12.40
CA PRO A 87 -11.01 -1.55 12.66
C PRO A 87 -10.37 -2.05 11.37
N ARG A 88 -9.13 -2.50 11.47
CA ARG A 88 -8.47 -3.17 10.37
C ARG A 88 -9.05 -4.57 10.22
N SER A 89 -8.94 -5.15 9.01
CA SER A 89 -9.58 -6.43 8.73
C SER A 89 -9.15 -7.55 9.67
N ASN A 90 -7.87 -7.58 10.08
CA ASN A 90 -7.42 -8.61 11.01
C ASN A 90 -8.01 -8.43 12.41
N GLU A 91 -8.32 -7.23 12.82
CA GLU A 91 -8.99 -6.96 14.09
C GLU A 91 -10.42 -7.46 14.05
N ARG A 92 -11.10 -7.26 12.93
CA ARG A 92 -12.47 -7.77 12.76
C ARG A 92 -12.55 -9.27 12.84
N MET A 93 -11.54 -9.96 12.36
CA MET A 93 -11.53 -11.42 12.37
C MET A 93 -11.40 -11.99 13.78
N MET A 94 -11.00 -11.19 14.73
CA MET A 94 -10.85 -11.61 16.12
C MET A 94 -12.13 -11.47 16.94
N GLN A 95 -13.18 -10.96 16.36
CA GLN A 95 -14.44 -10.70 17.06
C GLN A 95 -15.50 -11.78 16.81
#